data_8adeae126a111229fe92e7c190a67212
#
_entry.id   8adeae126a111229fe92e7c190a67212
#
_cell.length_a   1.000
_cell.length_b   1.000
_cell.length_c   1.000
_cell.angle_alpha   90.00
_cell.angle_beta   90.00
_cell.angle_gamma   90.00
#
_symmetry.space_group_name_H-M   'P 1'
#
loop_
_entity.id
_entity.type
_entity.pdbx_description
1 polymer ?
#
loop_
_entity_poly.entity_id
_entity_poly.type
_entity_poly.pdbx_seq_one_letter_code
_entity_poly.pdbx_strand_id
1 'polypeptide(L)'
;RIDVNFPFNEEDNDSMIAYKLASLNQEVIAETIQLIDFEQLHQIVELLDQNKDIDIYGTGNSLLAAMSFQHKMMRIQRNVNLKMLAGEQVFMSYNSNENKIAMIISYSGETNELIKIAKILKEKKTPIIVLTSIGDNRLSHYANYILNIGSREKIFTKIAPFASQTSIEYILNVIFSCLFKKDYQTNIQNKISYDKENDVRHPLHSPVNDIID
;
A
#
# COMPACT_ATOMS: atom_id res chain seq x y z
N ARG A 1 -23.55 1.98 -11.83
CA ARG A 1 -22.36 1.44 -11.18
C ARG A 1 -21.54 0.65 -12.16
N ILE A 2 -20.23 0.88 -12.23
CA ILE A 2 -19.34 0.21 -13.17
C ILE A 2 -18.99 -1.19 -12.63
N ASP A 3 -18.97 -2.19 -13.53
CA ASP A 3 -18.49 -3.54 -13.16
C ASP A 3 -16.98 -3.49 -12.90
N VAL A 4 -16.55 -3.80 -11.68
CA VAL A 4 -15.15 -3.78 -11.28
C VAL A 4 -14.29 -4.82 -11.99
N ASN A 5 -14.91 -5.90 -12.53
CA ASN A 5 -14.21 -6.98 -13.22
C ASN A 5 -14.09 -6.72 -14.72
N PHE A 6 -15.09 -6.07 -15.29
CA PHE A 6 -15.21 -5.72 -16.71
C PHE A 6 -15.67 -4.25 -16.83
N PRO A 7 -14.79 -3.27 -16.52
CA PRO A 7 -15.20 -1.85 -16.47
C PRO A 7 -15.48 -1.25 -17.86
N PHE A 8 -15.08 -1.94 -18.91
CA PHE A 8 -15.31 -1.55 -20.30
C PHE A 8 -15.54 -2.80 -21.17
N ASN A 9 -16.05 -2.61 -22.38
CA ASN A 9 -16.30 -3.64 -23.36
C ASN A 9 -15.74 -3.26 -24.75
N GLU A 10 -15.90 -4.16 -25.73
CA GLU A 10 -15.36 -4.00 -27.09
C GLU A 10 -16.02 -2.87 -27.91
N GLU A 11 -17.21 -2.40 -27.51
CA GLU A 11 -17.92 -1.32 -28.18
C GLU A 11 -17.51 0.07 -27.67
N ASP A 12 -16.78 0.15 -26.54
CA ASP A 12 -16.37 1.40 -25.95
C ASP A 12 -15.20 2.03 -26.74
N ASN A 13 -15.32 3.31 -27.07
CA ASN A 13 -14.19 4.06 -27.59
C ASN A 13 -13.26 4.56 -26.46
N ASP A 14 -12.08 5.08 -26.83
CA ASP A 14 -11.02 5.48 -25.91
C ASP A 14 -11.52 6.48 -24.83
N SER A 15 -12.33 7.43 -25.24
CA SER A 15 -12.87 8.44 -24.30
C SER A 15 -13.87 7.81 -23.30
N MET A 16 -14.71 6.89 -23.75
CA MET A 16 -15.62 6.15 -22.87
C MET A 16 -14.85 5.30 -21.86
N ILE A 17 -13.81 4.60 -22.30
CA ILE A 17 -12.92 3.83 -21.41
C ILE A 17 -12.29 4.74 -20.35
N ALA A 18 -11.75 5.90 -20.76
CA ALA A 18 -11.13 6.84 -19.84
C ALA A 18 -12.11 7.33 -18.76
N TYR A 19 -13.32 7.72 -19.13
CA TYR A 19 -14.35 8.14 -18.17
C TYR A 19 -14.82 7.02 -17.26
N LYS A 20 -14.99 5.80 -17.79
CA LYS A 20 -15.38 4.63 -16.99
C LYS A 20 -14.33 4.28 -15.92
N LEU A 21 -13.04 4.31 -16.29
CA LEU A 21 -11.96 4.06 -15.33
C LEU A 21 -11.85 5.17 -14.27
N ALA A 22 -12.05 6.45 -14.65
CA ALA A 22 -12.08 7.54 -13.69
C ALA A 22 -13.23 7.36 -12.68
N SER A 23 -14.43 7.03 -13.15
CA SER A 23 -15.60 6.76 -12.31
C SER A 23 -15.38 5.55 -11.40
N LEU A 24 -14.79 4.46 -11.93
CA LEU A 24 -14.43 3.28 -11.14
C LEU A 24 -13.50 3.64 -9.98
N ASN A 25 -12.45 4.41 -10.26
CA ASN A 25 -11.48 4.81 -9.23
C ASN A 25 -12.13 5.68 -8.14
N GLN A 26 -13.02 6.60 -8.53
CA GLN A 26 -13.79 7.42 -7.56
C GLN A 26 -14.68 6.55 -6.66
N GLU A 27 -15.42 5.59 -7.23
CA GLU A 27 -16.24 4.66 -6.47
C GLU A 27 -15.41 3.81 -5.50
N VAL A 28 -14.28 3.28 -5.97
CA VAL A 28 -13.39 2.44 -5.16
C VAL A 28 -12.80 3.21 -3.98
N ILE A 29 -12.34 4.45 -4.20
CA ILE A 29 -11.82 5.28 -3.11
C ILE A 29 -12.92 5.60 -2.11
N ALA A 30 -14.13 5.96 -2.56
CA ALA A 30 -15.25 6.23 -1.68
C ALA A 30 -15.68 5.01 -0.86
N GLU A 31 -15.64 3.81 -1.43
CA GLU A 31 -15.90 2.56 -0.72
C GLU A 31 -14.77 2.23 0.26
N THR A 32 -13.53 2.41 -0.14
CA THR A 32 -12.36 2.10 0.71
C THR A 32 -12.37 2.94 1.97
N ILE A 33 -12.64 4.25 1.89
CA ILE A 33 -12.66 5.11 3.08
C ILE A 33 -13.76 4.72 4.07
N GLN A 34 -14.91 4.22 3.57
CA GLN A 34 -15.99 3.73 4.42
C GLN A 34 -15.66 2.44 5.18
N LEU A 35 -14.65 1.69 4.70
CA LEU A 35 -14.19 0.44 5.31
C LEU A 35 -13.03 0.63 6.29
N ILE A 36 -12.42 1.81 6.30
CA ILE A 36 -11.33 2.11 7.24
C ILE A 36 -11.92 2.27 8.64
N ASP A 37 -11.51 1.38 9.53
CA ASP A 37 -11.62 1.58 10.97
C ASP A 37 -10.56 2.61 11.40
N PHE A 38 -10.99 3.83 11.69
CA PHE A 38 -10.07 4.92 12.03
C PHE A 38 -9.35 4.72 13.36
N GLU A 39 -9.93 3.96 14.30
CA GLU A 39 -9.25 3.59 15.53
C GLU A 39 -8.09 2.63 15.24
N GLN A 40 -8.34 1.59 14.44
CA GLN A 40 -7.26 0.70 14.00
C GLN A 40 -6.21 1.44 13.17
N LEU A 41 -6.62 2.32 12.26
CA LEU A 41 -5.68 3.14 11.49
C LEU A 41 -4.79 3.97 12.41
N HIS A 42 -5.37 4.61 13.44
CA HIS A 42 -4.60 5.37 14.42
C HIS A 42 -3.57 4.48 15.14
N GLN A 43 -4.00 3.31 15.62
CA GLN A 43 -3.10 2.35 16.29
C GLN A 43 -1.97 1.87 15.36
N ILE A 44 -2.27 1.61 14.07
CA ILE A 44 -1.27 1.26 13.07
C ILE A 44 -0.26 2.40 12.89
N VAL A 45 -0.72 3.63 12.77
CA VAL A 45 0.16 4.81 12.59
C VAL A 45 1.06 4.98 13.81
N GLU A 46 0.55 4.86 15.05
CA GLU A 46 1.36 4.92 16.26
C GLU A 46 2.40 3.79 16.32
N LEU A 47 2.00 2.57 15.98
CA LEU A 47 2.90 1.42 15.92
C LEU A 47 4.05 1.65 14.90
N LEU A 48 3.71 2.13 13.71
CA LEU A 48 4.69 2.43 12.65
C LEU A 48 5.56 3.64 12.98
N ASP A 49 5.06 4.60 13.76
CA ASP A 49 5.83 5.76 14.20
C ASP A 49 6.91 5.39 15.21
N GLN A 50 6.59 4.51 16.14
CA GLN A 50 7.51 4.01 17.15
C GLN A 50 8.60 3.09 16.57
N ASN A 51 8.34 2.43 15.44
CA ASN A 51 9.22 1.47 14.79
C ASN A 51 9.54 1.91 13.37
N LYS A 52 10.82 2.11 13.09
CA LYS A 52 11.28 2.58 11.77
C LYS A 52 11.68 1.46 10.81
N ASP A 53 11.61 0.19 11.23
CA ASP A 53 11.98 -0.98 10.42
C ASP A 53 10.73 -1.82 10.12
N ILE A 54 10.29 -1.73 8.87
CA ILE A 54 9.03 -2.33 8.39
C ILE A 54 9.37 -3.32 7.29
N ASP A 55 8.98 -4.58 7.48
CA ASP A 55 9.07 -5.62 6.45
C ASP A 55 7.71 -5.76 5.75
N ILE A 56 7.65 -5.56 4.43
CA ILE A 56 6.41 -5.75 3.65
C ILE A 56 6.47 -7.03 2.84
N TYR A 57 5.39 -7.78 2.89
CA TYR A 57 5.19 -9.05 2.21
C TYR A 57 3.99 -8.94 1.27
N GLY A 58 4.10 -9.53 0.08
CA GLY A 58 3.04 -9.51 -0.91
C GLY A 58 3.47 -10.22 -2.19
N THR A 59 2.56 -10.33 -3.14
CA THR A 59 2.80 -10.94 -4.45
C THR A 59 2.23 -10.07 -5.56
N GLY A 60 2.83 -10.13 -6.75
CA GLY A 60 2.32 -9.45 -7.94
C GLY A 60 2.12 -7.94 -7.74
N ASN A 61 0.93 -7.45 -8.07
CA ASN A 61 0.60 -6.02 -8.01
C ASN A 61 0.66 -5.43 -6.59
N SER A 62 0.45 -6.23 -5.55
CA SER A 62 0.62 -5.78 -4.17
C SER A 62 2.05 -5.32 -3.88
N LEU A 63 3.06 -6.00 -4.46
CA LEU A 63 4.46 -5.58 -4.33
C LEU A 63 4.75 -4.28 -5.09
N LEU A 64 4.12 -4.04 -6.23
CA LEU A 64 4.28 -2.76 -6.96
C LEU A 64 3.76 -1.58 -6.14
N ALA A 65 2.60 -1.73 -5.50
CA ALA A 65 2.09 -0.73 -4.57
C ALA A 65 3.03 -0.53 -3.35
N ALA A 66 3.57 -1.62 -2.81
CA ALA A 66 4.54 -1.58 -1.71
C ALA A 66 5.85 -0.90 -2.11
N MET A 67 6.34 -1.06 -3.35
CA MET A 67 7.52 -0.33 -3.86
C MET A 67 7.26 1.18 -3.92
N SER A 68 6.09 1.60 -4.39
CA SER A 68 5.70 3.02 -4.38
C SER A 68 5.65 3.57 -2.95
N PHE A 69 5.12 2.81 -2.01
CA PHE A 69 5.11 3.16 -0.59
C PHE A 69 6.53 3.24 -0.01
N GLN A 70 7.38 2.25 -0.25
CA GLN A 70 8.79 2.25 0.16
C GLN A 70 9.51 3.52 -0.30
N HIS A 71 9.33 3.90 -1.58
CA HIS A 71 9.94 5.10 -2.14
C HIS A 71 9.51 6.38 -1.41
N LYS A 72 8.24 6.49 -1.03
CA LYS A 72 7.75 7.62 -0.23
C LYS A 72 8.30 7.60 1.19
N MET A 73 8.36 6.44 1.84
CA MET A 73 8.83 6.27 3.21
C MET A 73 10.31 6.63 3.39
N MET A 74 11.15 6.36 2.37
CA MET A 74 12.57 6.79 2.37
C MET A 74 12.70 8.31 2.53
N ARG A 75 11.77 9.09 1.98
CA ARG A 75 11.80 10.57 2.05
C ARG A 75 11.54 11.10 3.47
N ILE A 76 10.95 10.30 4.33
CA ILE A 76 10.76 10.61 5.76
C ILE A 76 11.65 9.75 6.66
N GLN A 77 12.77 9.25 6.11
CA GLN A 77 13.81 8.50 6.81
C GLN A 77 13.29 7.23 7.53
N ARG A 78 12.33 6.53 6.90
CA ARG A 78 11.79 5.27 7.40
C ARG A 78 12.21 4.13 6.49
N ASN A 79 12.70 3.06 7.09
CA ASN A 79 13.17 1.90 6.37
C ASN A 79 12.03 0.92 6.10
N VAL A 80 11.77 0.65 4.83
CA VAL A 80 10.80 -0.36 4.38
C VAL A 80 11.55 -1.41 3.59
N ASN A 81 11.55 -2.64 4.07
CA ASN A 81 12.22 -3.76 3.43
C ASN A 81 11.23 -4.50 2.52
N LEU A 82 11.63 -4.69 1.28
CA LEU A 82 10.94 -5.50 0.28
C LEU A 82 11.86 -6.54 -0.30
N LYS A 83 11.33 -7.71 -0.62
CA LYS A 83 12.02 -8.76 -1.36
C LYS A 83 11.20 -9.16 -2.58
N MET A 84 11.84 -9.11 -3.75
CA MET A 84 11.18 -9.31 -5.05
C MET A 84 11.42 -10.70 -5.63
N LEU A 85 12.49 -11.38 -5.21
CA LEU A 85 12.79 -12.72 -5.70
C LEU A 85 11.99 -13.78 -4.96
N ALA A 86 11.62 -14.83 -5.68
CA ALA A 86 10.89 -15.96 -5.12
C ALA A 86 11.65 -16.58 -3.94
N GLY A 87 10.93 -16.86 -2.86
CA GLY A 87 11.49 -17.46 -1.64
C GLY A 87 12.21 -16.50 -0.68
N GLU A 88 12.69 -15.34 -1.13
CA GLU A 88 13.40 -14.39 -0.24
C GLU A 88 12.50 -13.81 0.86
N GLN A 89 11.21 -13.65 0.61
CA GLN A 89 10.27 -13.18 1.62
C GLN A 89 10.15 -14.16 2.78
N VAL A 90 10.21 -15.46 2.51
CA VAL A 90 10.22 -16.49 3.54
C VAL A 90 11.47 -16.35 4.43
N PHE A 91 12.67 -16.17 3.83
CA PHE A 91 13.89 -15.91 4.60
C PHE A 91 13.81 -14.62 5.43
N MET A 92 13.26 -13.55 4.86
CA MET A 92 13.03 -12.30 5.58
C MET A 92 12.14 -12.52 6.81
N SER A 93 11.10 -13.36 6.71
CA SER A 93 10.21 -13.67 7.84
C SER A 93 10.93 -14.47 8.94
N TYR A 94 11.84 -15.37 8.61
CA TYR A 94 12.65 -16.08 9.60
C TYR A 94 13.59 -15.16 10.38
N ASN A 95 14.05 -14.06 9.77
CA ASN A 95 14.91 -13.06 10.39
C ASN A 95 14.11 -11.94 11.10
N SER A 96 12.79 -12.09 11.23
CA SER A 96 11.95 -11.15 11.96
C SER A 96 11.95 -11.42 13.47
N ASN A 97 11.46 -10.47 14.25
CA ASN A 97 11.34 -10.53 15.71
C ASN A 97 10.32 -9.53 16.22
N GLU A 98 10.09 -9.47 17.53
CA GLU A 98 9.12 -8.57 18.18
C GLU A 98 9.42 -7.08 18.04
N ASN A 99 10.64 -6.69 17.66
CA ASN A 99 11.03 -5.28 17.48
C ASN A 99 10.84 -4.78 16.03
N LYS A 100 10.38 -5.65 15.13
CA LYS A 100 10.03 -5.31 13.75
C LYS A 100 8.53 -5.24 13.58
N ILE A 101 8.09 -4.67 12.45
CA ILE A 101 6.69 -4.71 12.04
C ILE A 101 6.61 -5.38 10.69
N ALA A 102 5.67 -6.31 10.57
CA ALA A 102 5.32 -6.92 9.30
C ALA A 102 4.01 -6.33 8.75
N MET A 103 4.02 -5.95 7.48
CA MET A 103 2.82 -5.62 6.73
C MET A 103 2.64 -6.64 5.62
N ILE A 104 1.50 -7.32 5.58
CA ILE A 104 1.19 -8.31 4.55
C ILE A 104 0.05 -7.79 3.69
N ILE A 105 0.28 -7.69 2.38
CA ILE A 105 -0.71 -7.19 1.43
C ILE A 105 -1.16 -8.36 0.54
N SER A 106 -2.41 -8.77 0.71
CA SER A 106 -3.01 -9.85 -0.07
C SER A 106 -4.51 -9.63 -0.23
N TYR A 107 -4.95 -9.28 -1.43
CA TYR A 107 -6.37 -9.07 -1.70
C TYR A 107 -7.21 -10.29 -1.34
N SER A 108 -6.84 -11.49 -1.77
CA SER A 108 -7.58 -12.71 -1.46
C SER A 108 -7.45 -13.17 -0.01
N GLY A 109 -6.33 -12.85 0.66
CA GLY A 109 -5.99 -13.41 1.96
C GLY A 109 -5.72 -14.92 1.97
N GLU A 110 -5.59 -15.54 0.78
CA GLU A 110 -5.53 -17.00 0.59
C GLU A 110 -4.22 -17.49 -0.06
N THR A 111 -3.27 -16.59 -0.31
CA THR A 111 -1.98 -16.95 -0.91
C THR A 111 -1.16 -17.81 0.04
N ASN A 112 -0.91 -19.07 -0.32
CA ASN A 112 -0.26 -20.06 0.55
C ASN A 112 1.10 -19.62 1.08
N GLU A 113 1.94 -18.96 0.26
CA GLU A 113 3.23 -18.45 0.68
C GLU A 113 3.10 -17.36 1.76
N LEU A 114 2.15 -16.44 1.61
CA LEU A 114 1.90 -15.37 2.57
C LEU A 114 1.31 -15.92 3.89
N ILE A 115 0.49 -16.96 3.83
CA ILE A 115 -0.01 -17.64 5.03
C ILE A 115 1.15 -18.34 5.78
N LYS A 116 2.06 -19.00 5.05
CA LYS A 116 3.28 -19.58 5.63
C LYS A 116 4.11 -18.50 6.32
N ILE A 117 4.32 -17.36 5.66
CA ILE A 117 5.04 -16.20 6.22
C ILE A 117 4.33 -15.68 7.47
N ALA A 118 3.01 -15.50 7.44
CA ALA A 118 2.24 -15.03 8.59
C ALA A 118 2.37 -15.96 9.80
N LYS A 119 2.40 -17.27 9.58
CA LYS A 119 2.63 -18.26 10.64
C LYS A 119 4.01 -18.09 11.27
N ILE A 120 5.07 -17.96 10.47
CA ILE A 120 6.43 -17.73 10.94
C ILE A 120 6.50 -16.43 11.76
N LEU A 121 5.94 -15.34 11.24
CA LEU A 121 5.90 -14.04 11.92
C LEU A 121 5.18 -14.12 13.27
N LYS A 122 4.09 -14.88 13.35
CA LYS A 122 3.35 -15.11 14.59
C LYS A 122 4.22 -15.85 15.61
N GLU A 123 4.95 -16.89 15.20
CA GLU A 123 5.90 -17.63 16.05
C GLU A 123 7.06 -16.74 16.53
N LYS A 124 7.47 -15.76 15.70
CA LYS A 124 8.49 -14.74 16.02
C LYS A 124 7.96 -13.59 16.87
N LYS A 125 6.66 -13.57 17.19
CA LYS A 125 5.96 -12.49 17.91
C LYS A 125 6.05 -11.12 17.23
N THR A 126 6.30 -11.11 15.94
CA THR A 126 6.31 -9.89 15.13
C THR A 126 4.89 -9.35 15.01
N PRO A 127 4.60 -8.08 15.32
CA PRO A 127 3.31 -7.46 15.04
C PRO A 127 2.98 -7.50 13.55
N ILE A 128 1.77 -7.95 13.20
CA ILE A 128 1.34 -8.17 11.82
C ILE A 128 0.17 -7.24 11.49
N ILE A 129 0.37 -6.39 10.49
CA ILE A 129 -0.66 -5.57 9.83
C ILE A 129 -1.04 -6.27 8.54
N VAL A 130 -2.32 -6.49 8.30
CA VAL A 130 -2.81 -7.13 7.07
C VAL A 130 -3.69 -6.18 6.27
N LEU A 131 -3.38 -5.99 4.99
CA LEU A 131 -4.26 -5.38 4.01
C LEU A 131 -4.89 -6.50 3.18
N THR A 132 -6.21 -6.69 3.32
CA THR A 132 -6.93 -7.79 2.65
C THR A 132 -8.38 -7.41 2.36
N SER A 133 -9.07 -8.19 1.52
CA SER A 133 -10.50 -8.00 1.27
C SER A 133 -11.35 -8.20 2.53
N ILE A 134 -12.58 -7.68 2.47
CA ILE A 134 -13.55 -7.87 3.54
C ILE A 134 -13.91 -9.35 3.65
N GLY A 135 -14.11 -9.80 4.88
CA GLY A 135 -14.58 -11.15 5.19
C GLY A 135 -13.53 -12.01 5.86
N ASP A 136 -13.96 -13.22 6.20
CA ASP A 136 -13.11 -14.21 6.84
C ASP A 136 -12.22 -14.89 5.78
N ASN A 137 -10.91 -14.65 5.87
CA ASN A 137 -9.91 -15.33 5.08
C ASN A 137 -8.76 -15.81 5.97
N ARG A 138 -7.98 -16.78 5.50
CA ARG A 138 -6.95 -17.42 6.35
C ARG A 138 -5.88 -16.44 6.84
N LEU A 139 -5.54 -15.42 6.07
CA LEU A 139 -4.52 -14.45 6.46
C LEU A 139 -4.98 -13.55 7.60
N SER A 140 -6.28 -13.18 7.64
CA SER A 140 -6.86 -12.33 8.68
C SER A 140 -6.71 -12.92 10.08
N HIS A 141 -6.65 -14.24 10.23
CA HIS A 141 -6.49 -14.93 11.51
C HIS A 141 -5.11 -14.74 12.16
N TYR A 142 -4.12 -14.29 11.41
CA TYR A 142 -2.78 -13.99 11.92
C TYR A 142 -2.56 -12.53 12.26
N ALA A 143 -3.47 -11.64 11.84
CA ALA A 143 -3.33 -10.21 11.98
C ALA A 143 -3.50 -9.71 13.41
N ASN A 144 -2.67 -8.73 13.79
CA ASN A 144 -2.91 -7.88 14.94
C ASN A 144 -3.82 -6.70 14.55
N TYR A 145 -3.67 -6.22 13.31
CA TYR A 145 -4.44 -5.12 12.74
C TYR A 145 -4.83 -5.44 11.30
N ILE A 146 -6.05 -5.07 10.90
CA ILE A 146 -6.57 -5.28 9.54
C ILE A 146 -7.03 -3.96 8.95
N LEU A 147 -6.61 -3.68 7.72
CA LEU A 147 -7.19 -2.65 6.86
C LEU A 147 -7.83 -3.31 5.65
N ASN A 148 -9.12 -3.05 5.45
CA ASN A 148 -9.89 -3.70 4.40
C ASN A 148 -9.72 -3.00 3.06
N ILE A 149 -9.43 -3.79 2.02
CA ILE A 149 -9.35 -3.35 0.64
C ILE A 149 -10.75 -3.22 0.08
N GLY A 150 -11.14 -2.02 -0.31
CA GLY A 150 -12.45 -1.71 -0.87
C GLY A 150 -12.57 -2.15 -2.32
N SER A 151 -12.77 -3.44 -2.56
CA SER A 151 -12.95 -3.98 -3.90
C SER A 151 -13.91 -5.17 -3.87
N ARG A 152 -14.61 -5.38 -5.00
CA ARG A 152 -15.45 -6.56 -5.25
C ARG A 152 -14.92 -7.38 -6.41
N GLU A 153 -13.65 -7.24 -6.71
CA GLU A 153 -13.01 -7.98 -7.78
C GLU A 153 -13.04 -9.48 -7.54
N LYS A 154 -13.34 -10.21 -8.59
CA LYS A 154 -13.14 -11.67 -8.61
C LYS A 154 -11.65 -11.99 -8.75
N ILE A 155 -11.24 -13.13 -8.24
CA ILE A 155 -9.83 -13.53 -8.29
C ILE A 155 -9.41 -13.84 -9.73
N PHE A 156 -10.23 -14.63 -10.45
CA PHE A 156 -9.87 -15.16 -11.77
C PHE A 156 -10.60 -14.48 -12.93
N THR A 157 -11.85 -14.03 -12.72
CA THR A 157 -12.71 -13.56 -13.81
C THR A 157 -12.73 -12.04 -13.83
N LYS A 158 -11.64 -11.43 -14.28
CA LYS A 158 -11.50 -9.96 -14.44
C LYS A 158 -10.48 -9.63 -15.52
N ILE A 159 -10.56 -8.42 -16.08
CA ILE A 159 -9.61 -7.92 -17.06
C ILE A 159 -8.25 -7.65 -16.38
N ALA A 160 -8.26 -6.88 -15.26
CA ALA A 160 -7.08 -6.52 -14.50
C ALA A 160 -7.48 -6.11 -13.07
N PRO A 161 -6.54 -6.04 -12.11
CA PRO A 161 -6.83 -5.63 -10.74
C PRO A 161 -6.94 -4.10 -10.59
N PHE A 162 -7.84 -3.46 -11.34
CA PHE A 162 -8.01 -2.00 -11.30
C PHE A 162 -8.47 -1.50 -9.94
N ALA A 163 -9.53 -2.11 -9.38
CA ALA A 163 -10.14 -1.64 -8.14
C ALA A 163 -9.30 -2.00 -6.91
N SER A 164 -8.83 -3.24 -6.80
CA SER A 164 -7.99 -3.66 -5.67
C SER A 164 -6.68 -2.89 -5.62
N GLN A 165 -6.05 -2.62 -6.77
CA GLN A 165 -4.83 -1.82 -6.85
C GLN A 165 -5.07 -0.38 -6.39
N THR A 166 -6.12 0.28 -6.88
CA THR A 166 -6.50 1.64 -6.46
C THR A 166 -6.74 1.71 -4.95
N SER A 167 -7.45 0.73 -4.39
CA SER A 167 -7.73 0.68 -2.95
C SER A 167 -6.45 0.49 -2.12
N ILE A 168 -5.57 -0.44 -2.51
CA ILE A 168 -4.29 -0.68 -1.82
C ILE A 168 -3.43 0.59 -1.84
N GLU A 169 -3.28 1.21 -3.00
CA GLU A 169 -2.48 2.44 -3.14
C GLU A 169 -3.07 3.59 -2.30
N TYR A 170 -4.38 3.72 -2.26
CA TYR A 170 -5.05 4.72 -1.41
C TYR A 170 -4.76 4.48 0.08
N ILE A 171 -4.91 3.25 0.59
CA ILE A 171 -4.62 2.91 1.99
C ILE A 171 -3.16 3.22 2.34
N LEU A 172 -2.21 2.81 1.50
CA LEU A 172 -0.79 3.06 1.72
C LEU A 172 -0.46 4.56 1.68
N ASN A 173 -1.12 5.34 0.80
CA ASN A 173 -0.98 6.80 0.77
C ASN A 173 -1.54 7.45 2.04
N VAL A 174 -2.65 6.96 2.58
CA VAL A 174 -3.21 7.45 3.86
C VAL A 174 -2.22 7.18 4.99
N ILE A 175 -1.68 5.97 5.11
CA ILE A 175 -0.68 5.62 6.13
C ILE A 175 0.55 6.53 6.02
N PHE A 176 1.11 6.67 4.82
CA PHE A 176 2.25 7.56 4.57
C PHE A 176 1.96 9.00 5.00
N SER A 177 0.80 9.54 4.61
CA SER A 177 0.42 10.91 4.92
C SER A 177 0.23 11.15 6.42
N CYS A 178 -0.32 10.16 7.13
CA CYS A 178 -0.43 10.21 8.59
C CYS A 178 0.94 10.20 9.27
N LEU A 179 1.88 9.38 8.78
CA LEU A 179 3.26 9.35 9.28
C LEU A 179 4.01 10.63 8.94
N PHE A 180 3.84 11.16 7.72
CA PHE A 180 4.43 12.43 7.31
C PHE A 180 4.00 13.58 8.24
N LYS A 181 2.70 13.60 8.59
CA LYS A 181 2.11 14.61 9.48
C LYS A 181 2.73 14.60 10.88
N LYS A 182 3.25 13.47 11.38
CA LYS A 182 3.85 13.37 12.73
C LYS A 182 5.00 14.35 12.94
N ASP A 183 5.78 14.60 11.90
CA ASP A 183 6.86 15.59 11.92
C ASP A 183 6.83 16.45 10.66
N TYR A 184 5.69 17.10 10.44
CA TYR A 184 5.33 17.76 9.19
C TYR A 184 6.37 18.77 8.73
N GLN A 185 6.80 19.68 9.62
CA GLN A 185 7.74 20.76 9.28
C GLN A 185 9.12 20.21 8.90
N THR A 186 9.65 19.29 9.70
CA THR A 186 10.93 18.64 9.42
C THR A 186 10.89 17.85 8.10
N ASN A 187 9.81 17.11 7.87
CA ASN A 187 9.67 16.30 6.66
C ASN A 187 9.56 17.17 5.40
N ILE A 188 8.85 18.32 5.46
CA ILE A 188 8.80 19.29 4.35
C ILE A 188 10.18 19.89 4.09
N GLN A 189 10.87 20.37 5.14
CA GLN A 189 12.18 20.98 5.02
C GLN A 189 13.20 20.00 4.43
N ASN A 190 13.26 18.78 4.94
CA ASN A 190 14.16 17.74 4.44
C ASN A 190 13.91 17.41 2.97
N LYS A 191 12.62 17.29 2.56
CA LYS A 191 12.27 17.03 1.16
C LYS A 191 12.72 18.17 0.24
N ILE A 192 12.42 19.42 0.63
CA ILE A 192 12.77 20.60 -0.18
C ILE A 192 14.28 20.74 -0.30
N SER A 193 15.03 20.61 0.80
CA SER A 193 16.49 20.71 0.80
C SER A 193 17.12 19.61 -0.07
N TYR A 194 16.65 18.36 0.08
CA TYR A 194 17.14 17.25 -0.73
C TYR A 194 16.90 17.47 -2.22
N ASP A 195 15.69 17.88 -2.61
CA ASP A 195 15.34 18.11 -4.01
C ASP A 195 16.15 19.29 -4.60
N LYS A 196 16.36 20.38 -3.84
CA LYS A 196 17.18 21.52 -4.29
C LYS A 196 18.63 21.14 -4.54
N GLU A 197 19.20 20.27 -3.70
CA GLU A 197 20.62 19.90 -3.79
C GLU A 197 20.88 18.81 -4.85
N ASN A 198 19.91 17.92 -5.07
CA ASN A 198 20.13 16.68 -5.83
C ASN A 198 19.30 16.57 -7.10
N ASP A 199 18.34 17.48 -7.35
CA ASP A 199 17.52 17.42 -8.55
C ASP A 199 18.32 18.01 -9.74
N VAL A 200 18.69 17.14 -10.67
CA VAL A 200 19.42 17.49 -11.89
C VAL A 200 18.55 18.06 -13.00
N ARG A 201 17.24 18.09 -12.80
CA ARG A 201 16.30 18.67 -13.76
C ARG A 201 16.45 20.18 -13.79
N HIS A 202 16.46 20.78 -14.99
CA HIS A 202 16.50 22.22 -15.17
C HIS A 202 15.13 22.71 -15.68
N PRO A 203 14.18 23.01 -14.77
CA PRO A 203 12.78 23.26 -15.13
C PRO A 203 12.49 24.64 -15.71
N LEU A 204 13.49 25.40 -16.17
CA LEU A 204 13.35 26.79 -16.64
C LEU A 204 12.20 27.03 -17.63
N HIS A 205 11.71 25.98 -18.30
CA HIS A 205 10.61 26.05 -19.27
C HIS A 205 9.47 25.10 -18.96
N SER A 206 9.43 24.51 -17.76
CA SER A 206 8.38 23.59 -17.36
C SER A 206 7.26 24.32 -16.61
N PRO A 207 5.97 24.07 -16.92
CA PRO A 207 4.85 24.60 -16.14
C PRO A 207 4.77 24.05 -14.71
N VAL A 208 5.56 23.00 -14.39
CA VAL A 208 5.70 22.43 -13.04
C VAL A 208 6.95 22.93 -12.32
N ASN A 209 7.49 24.08 -12.77
CA ASN A 209 8.63 24.69 -12.12
C ASN A 209 8.20 25.37 -10.81
N ASP A 210 8.62 24.79 -9.70
CA ASP A 210 8.48 25.40 -8.38
C ASP A 210 9.63 26.41 -8.17
N ILE A 211 9.43 27.65 -8.63
CA ILE A 211 10.28 28.75 -8.19
C ILE A 211 9.84 29.06 -6.75
N ILE A 212 10.54 28.48 -5.78
CA ILE A 212 10.42 28.88 -4.39
C ILE A 212 11.38 30.09 -4.25
N ASP A 213 10.81 31.29 -4.19
CA ASP A 213 11.50 32.53 -3.79
C ASP A 213 12.07 32.41 -2.37
#